data_c1677bd6caccf2cdf65aa91973b7caa2
#
_entry.id   c1677bd6caccf2cdf65aa91973b7caa2
#
_cell.length_a   1.000
_cell.length_b   1.000
_cell.length_c   1.000
_cell.angle_alpha   90.00
_cell.angle_beta   90.00
_cell.angle_gamma   90.00
#
_symmetry.space_group_name_H-M   'P 1'
#
loop_
_entity.id
_entity.type
_entity.pdbx_description
1 polymer ?
#
loop_
_entity_poly.entity_id
_entity_poly.type
_entity_poly.pdbx_seq_one_letter_code
_entity_poly.pdbx_strand_id
1 'polypeptide(L)'
;MTVTYIFHSCYLLEFDGFSIVFDFYKDEKRDDGRFWISDYLLEKPEDLYVFCTHSHPDHFNPEILKWGLNKTNVKYIFSKEVMDSREILVYQNIVFLDKLEEYEDNRIKVKAFGSTDTGGSFVVNVSGKRFFHAGDLNNWHWNEEVPLL
;
A
#
# COMPACT_ATOMS: atom_id res chain seq x y z
N MET A 1 -14.19 -2.09 -11.91
CA MET A 1 -12.96 -1.68 -11.21
C MET A 1 -12.62 -0.25 -11.62
N THR A 2 -12.23 0.58 -10.64
CA THR A 2 -11.88 1.98 -10.87
C THR A 2 -10.48 2.24 -10.29
N VAL A 3 -9.64 2.96 -11.04
CA VAL A 3 -8.31 3.38 -10.59
C VAL A 3 -8.31 4.90 -10.47
N THR A 4 -7.95 5.39 -9.29
CA THR A 4 -7.90 6.83 -9.03
C THR A 4 -6.51 7.21 -8.55
N TYR A 5 -5.88 8.17 -9.20
CA TYR A 5 -4.64 8.77 -8.73
C TYR A 5 -4.97 9.78 -7.63
N ILE A 6 -4.34 9.62 -6.46
CA ILE A 6 -4.58 10.51 -5.33
C ILE A 6 -3.51 11.60 -5.27
N PHE A 7 -2.29 11.23 -4.94
CA PHE A 7 -1.20 12.19 -4.83
C PHE A 7 0.14 11.46 -4.78
N HIS A 8 1.17 11.98 -5.46
CA HIS A 8 2.51 11.40 -5.50
C HIS A 8 2.46 9.94 -6.00
N SER A 9 2.81 8.98 -5.16
CA SER A 9 2.73 7.55 -5.50
C SER A 9 1.49 6.86 -4.96
N CYS A 10 0.54 7.62 -4.43
CA CYS A 10 -0.68 7.09 -3.86
C CYS A 10 -1.76 6.87 -4.93
N TYR A 11 -2.20 5.62 -5.04
CA TYR A 11 -3.29 5.22 -5.94
C TYR A 11 -4.36 4.49 -5.15
N LEU A 12 -5.61 4.72 -5.53
CA LEU A 12 -6.77 4.03 -5.01
C LEU A 12 -7.36 3.14 -6.10
N LEU A 13 -7.49 1.84 -5.80
CA LEU A 13 -8.18 0.88 -6.66
C LEU A 13 -9.46 0.44 -5.98
N GLU A 14 -10.58 0.61 -6.66
CA GLU A 14 -11.88 0.22 -6.13
C GLU A 14 -12.44 -0.97 -6.91
N PHE A 15 -12.78 -2.02 -6.19
CA PHE A 15 -13.39 -3.24 -6.71
C PHE A 15 -14.77 -3.42 -6.09
N ASP A 16 -15.50 -4.41 -6.58
CA ASP A 16 -16.76 -4.81 -5.98
C ASP A 16 -16.49 -5.46 -4.61
N GLY A 17 -16.93 -4.78 -3.56
CA GLY A 17 -16.83 -5.28 -2.19
C GLY A 17 -15.55 -4.95 -1.43
N PHE A 18 -14.55 -4.35 -2.08
CA PHE A 18 -13.31 -3.96 -1.39
C PHE A 18 -12.52 -2.93 -2.19
N SER A 19 -11.55 -2.31 -1.51
CA SER A 19 -10.65 -1.33 -2.14
C SER A 19 -9.21 -1.56 -1.70
N ILE A 20 -8.28 -1.04 -2.49
CA ILE A 20 -6.84 -1.10 -2.23
C ILE A 20 -6.28 0.31 -2.36
N VAL A 21 -5.46 0.73 -1.37
CA VAL A 21 -4.71 1.98 -1.45
C VAL A 21 -3.22 1.69 -1.31
N PHE A 22 -2.42 2.32 -2.17
CA PHE A 22 -0.95 2.19 -2.18
C PHE A 22 -0.30 3.49 -1.75
N ASP A 23 0.69 3.40 -0.86
CA ASP A 23 1.65 4.47 -0.55
C ASP A 23 0.99 5.81 -0.25
N PHE A 24 0.10 5.82 0.72
CA PHE A 24 -0.59 7.04 1.14
C PHE A 24 0.40 8.05 1.73
N TYR A 25 0.40 9.25 1.15
CA TYR A 25 1.20 10.38 1.61
C TYR A 25 0.29 11.54 2.04
N LYS A 26 -0.55 12.01 1.12
CA LYS A 26 -1.48 13.12 1.34
C LYS A 26 -2.83 12.78 0.75
N ASP A 27 -3.87 13.27 1.40
CA ASP A 27 -5.22 13.20 0.87
C ASP A 27 -5.45 14.30 -0.17
N GLU A 28 -6.41 14.09 -1.05
CA GLU A 28 -6.78 15.04 -2.10
C GLU A 28 -8.30 15.20 -2.14
N LYS A 29 -8.76 16.35 -2.59
CA LYS A 29 -10.18 16.62 -2.73
C LYS A 29 -10.74 16.04 -4.03
N ARG A 30 -11.95 15.50 -3.91
CA ARG A 30 -12.79 15.11 -5.03
C ARG A 30 -13.43 16.36 -5.64
N ASP A 31 -14.08 16.21 -6.78
CA ASP A 31 -14.80 17.29 -7.44
C ASP A 31 -15.92 17.86 -6.57
N ASP A 32 -16.49 17.04 -5.66
CA ASP A 32 -17.53 17.48 -4.73
C ASP A 32 -16.99 18.20 -3.49
N GLY A 33 -15.69 18.43 -3.41
CA GLY A 33 -15.03 19.11 -2.29
C GLY A 33 -14.72 18.23 -1.08
N ARG A 34 -15.13 16.98 -1.06
CA ARG A 34 -14.83 16.01 0.00
C ARG A 34 -13.49 15.35 -0.28
N PHE A 35 -12.78 14.95 0.77
CA PHE A 35 -11.50 14.25 0.60
C PHE A 35 -11.70 12.80 0.16
N TRP A 36 -10.84 12.34 -0.74
CA TRP A 36 -10.89 10.97 -1.27
C TRP A 36 -10.75 9.91 -0.19
N ILE A 37 -9.82 10.08 0.73
CA ILE A 37 -9.54 9.06 1.74
C ILE A 37 -10.41 9.28 2.96
N SER A 38 -10.30 10.43 3.64
CA SER A 38 -10.96 10.64 4.92
C SER A 38 -12.48 10.75 4.83
N ASP A 39 -13.00 11.37 3.76
CA ASP A 39 -14.46 11.60 3.63
C ASP A 39 -15.17 10.56 2.78
N TYR A 40 -14.44 9.81 1.97
CA TYR A 40 -15.02 8.85 1.04
C TYR A 40 -14.59 7.42 1.34
N LEU A 41 -13.29 7.11 1.21
CA LEU A 41 -12.82 5.72 1.30
C LEU A 41 -13.03 5.13 2.71
N LEU A 42 -12.65 5.88 3.74
CA LEU A 42 -12.71 5.36 5.12
C LEU A 42 -14.14 5.27 5.64
N GLU A 43 -15.08 5.97 5.04
CA GLU A 43 -16.52 5.88 5.41
C GLU A 43 -17.23 4.72 4.72
N LYS A 44 -16.62 4.09 3.71
CA LYS A 44 -17.21 2.93 3.05
C LYS A 44 -17.22 1.73 4.02
N PRO A 45 -18.30 0.94 4.05
CA PRO A 45 -18.36 -0.25 4.91
C PRO A 45 -17.51 -1.41 4.41
N GLU A 46 -17.01 -1.34 3.18
CA GLU A 46 -16.29 -2.42 2.52
C GLU A 46 -14.87 -2.57 3.05
N ASP A 47 -14.28 -3.76 2.85
CA ASP A 47 -12.92 -4.05 3.27
C ASP A 47 -11.89 -3.17 2.54
N LEU A 48 -10.83 -2.82 3.26
CA LEU A 48 -9.75 -1.98 2.74
C LEU A 48 -8.41 -2.66 2.95
N TYR A 49 -7.65 -2.77 1.86
CA TYR A 49 -6.24 -3.19 1.89
C TYR A 49 -5.35 -1.95 1.77
N VAL A 50 -4.40 -1.82 2.68
CA VAL A 50 -3.46 -0.69 2.73
C VAL A 50 -2.05 -1.21 2.49
N PHE A 51 -1.43 -0.76 1.40
CA PHE A 51 -0.09 -1.17 1.01
C PHE A 51 0.92 -0.06 1.24
N CYS A 52 2.13 -0.42 1.62
CA CYS A 52 3.25 0.51 1.69
C CYS A 52 4.53 -0.16 1.17
N THR A 53 5.19 0.48 0.21
CA THR A 53 6.40 -0.07 -0.42
C THR A 53 7.65 0.19 0.39
N HIS A 54 7.74 1.30 1.11
CA HIS A 54 8.87 1.63 1.98
C HIS A 54 8.53 2.77 2.95
N SER A 55 9.44 3.04 3.89
CA SER A 55 9.16 3.93 5.02
C SER A 55 9.43 5.41 4.75
N HIS A 56 9.86 5.81 3.55
CA HIS A 56 10.07 7.21 3.22
C HIS A 56 8.76 8.00 3.38
N PRO A 57 8.82 9.26 3.88
CA PRO A 57 7.60 10.01 4.23
C PRO A 57 6.60 10.21 3.10
N ASP A 58 7.05 10.27 1.85
CA ASP A 58 6.18 10.43 0.68
C ASP A 58 5.50 9.12 0.24
N HIS A 59 5.82 7.99 0.90
CA HIS A 59 5.22 6.69 0.66
C HIS A 59 4.59 6.09 1.91
N PHE A 60 4.98 6.57 3.10
CA PHE A 60 4.47 6.07 4.36
C PHE A 60 4.08 7.23 5.28
N ASN A 61 2.79 7.50 5.38
CA ASN A 61 2.24 8.40 6.37
C ASN A 61 1.75 7.55 7.56
N PRO A 62 2.30 7.74 8.77
CA PRO A 62 1.89 6.95 9.94
C PRO A 62 0.40 7.03 10.28
N GLU A 63 -0.31 8.03 9.77
CA GLU A 63 -1.75 8.15 9.95
C GLU A 63 -2.52 6.92 9.47
N ILE A 64 -1.99 6.19 8.46
CA ILE A 64 -2.64 4.97 7.96
C ILE A 64 -2.83 3.93 9.06
N LEU A 65 -1.97 3.92 10.06
CA LEU A 65 -2.07 2.96 11.16
C LEU A 65 -3.27 3.24 12.07
N LYS A 66 -3.76 4.48 12.08
CA LYS A 66 -4.94 4.87 12.86
C LYS A 66 -6.24 4.44 12.16
N TRP A 67 -6.20 4.18 10.88
CA TRP A 67 -7.42 3.81 10.14
C TRP A 67 -8.05 2.53 10.69
N GLY A 68 -7.22 1.55 11.04
CA GLY A 68 -7.68 0.30 11.62
C GLY A 68 -8.28 0.41 13.03
N LEU A 69 -8.07 1.53 13.71
CA LEU A 69 -8.65 1.78 15.03
C LEU A 69 -10.14 2.12 14.93
N ASN A 70 -10.55 2.77 13.84
CA ASN A 70 -11.93 3.21 13.64
C ASN A 70 -12.67 2.35 12.61
N LYS A 71 -11.94 1.70 11.73
CA LYS A 71 -12.48 0.81 10.70
C LYS A 71 -11.88 -0.58 10.92
N THR A 72 -12.72 -1.53 11.35
CA THR A 72 -12.24 -2.86 11.79
C THR A 72 -11.80 -3.76 10.65
N ASN A 73 -12.19 -3.46 9.41
CA ASN A 73 -11.92 -4.28 8.24
C ASN A 73 -10.81 -3.69 7.36
N VAL A 74 -9.73 -3.23 8.00
CA VAL A 74 -8.52 -2.77 7.32
C VAL A 74 -7.45 -3.85 7.43
N LYS A 75 -6.86 -4.22 6.30
CA LYS A 75 -5.74 -5.15 6.21
C LYS A 75 -4.51 -4.39 5.71
N TYR A 76 -3.41 -4.48 6.46
CA TYR A 76 -2.16 -3.82 6.10
C TYR A 76 -1.19 -4.83 5.47
N ILE A 77 -0.61 -4.47 4.33
CA ILE A 77 0.42 -5.28 3.65
C ILE A 77 1.58 -4.36 3.29
N PHE A 78 2.68 -4.51 4.01
CA PHE A 78 3.83 -3.63 3.91
C PHE A 78 5.07 -4.41 3.48
N SER A 79 5.99 -3.75 2.80
CA SER A 79 7.32 -4.32 2.63
C SER A 79 7.99 -4.44 4.00
N LYS A 80 8.85 -5.43 4.16
CA LYS A 80 9.50 -5.71 5.45
C LYS A 80 10.33 -4.54 5.97
N GLU A 81 10.85 -3.70 5.09
CA GLU A 81 11.62 -2.51 5.48
C GLU A 81 10.81 -1.58 6.38
N VAL A 82 9.50 -1.49 6.19
CA VAL A 82 8.61 -0.64 7.00
C VAL A 82 8.56 -1.10 8.46
N MET A 83 8.86 -2.38 8.72
CA MET A 83 8.87 -2.94 10.08
C MET A 83 9.84 -2.20 11.02
N ASP A 84 10.89 -1.61 10.48
CA ASP A 84 11.90 -0.90 11.27
C ASP A 84 11.43 0.51 11.69
N SER A 85 10.28 0.97 11.20
CA SER A 85 9.73 2.26 11.59
C SER A 85 9.19 2.20 13.02
N ARG A 86 9.51 3.24 13.82
CA ARG A 86 9.08 3.32 15.22
C ARG A 86 7.55 3.34 15.36
N GLU A 87 6.85 3.86 14.38
CA GLU A 87 5.39 3.97 14.39
C GLU A 87 4.71 2.60 14.35
N ILE A 88 5.40 1.57 13.89
CA ILE A 88 4.86 0.21 13.73
C ILE A 88 4.79 -0.56 15.06
N LEU A 89 5.59 -0.19 16.06
CA LEU A 89 5.81 -1.00 17.26
C LEU A 89 4.56 -1.30 18.10
N VAL A 90 3.50 -0.49 17.99
CA VAL A 90 2.29 -0.64 18.81
C VAL A 90 1.11 -1.25 18.08
N TYR A 91 1.25 -1.59 16.80
CA TYR A 91 0.13 -2.06 15.97
C TYR A 91 0.31 -3.52 15.59
N GLN A 92 -0.82 -4.24 15.51
CA GLN A 92 -0.88 -5.64 15.14
C GLN A 92 -1.63 -5.82 13.82
N ASN A 93 -1.66 -7.06 13.30
CA ASN A 93 -2.35 -7.45 12.07
C ASN A 93 -1.79 -6.81 10.80
N ILE A 94 -0.48 -6.59 10.79
CA ILE A 94 0.23 -6.14 9.60
C ILE A 94 0.98 -7.33 9.02
N VAL A 95 0.80 -7.56 7.72
CA VAL A 95 1.59 -8.54 6.97
C VAL A 95 2.81 -7.83 6.42
N PHE A 96 4.00 -8.30 6.78
CA PHE A 96 5.26 -7.79 6.24
C PHE A 96 5.79 -8.79 5.23
N LEU A 97 6.07 -8.33 4.02
CA LEU A 97 6.60 -9.17 2.95
C LEU A 97 8.01 -8.74 2.59
N ASP A 98 8.94 -9.67 2.68
CA ASP A 98 10.27 -9.55 2.14
C ASP A 98 10.26 -9.92 0.65
N LYS A 99 11.35 -9.63 -0.05
CA LYS A 99 11.52 -9.97 -1.46
C LYS A 99 11.13 -11.42 -1.73
N LEU A 100 10.27 -11.62 -2.74
CA LEU A 100 9.73 -12.88 -3.20
C LEU A 100 8.75 -13.57 -2.26
N GLU A 101 8.46 -13.02 -1.10
CA GLU A 101 7.40 -13.53 -0.24
C GLU A 101 6.02 -13.19 -0.80
N GLU A 102 5.02 -13.99 -0.43
CA GLU A 102 3.67 -13.88 -0.95
C GLU A 102 2.65 -13.82 0.18
N TYR A 103 1.54 -13.13 -0.11
CA TYR A 103 0.33 -13.15 0.70
C TYR A 103 -0.85 -13.51 -0.21
N GLU A 104 -1.76 -14.33 0.30
CA GLU A 104 -2.96 -14.68 -0.46
C GLU A 104 -4.15 -14.83 0.48
N ASP A 105 -5.29 -14.31 0.06
CA ASP A 105 -6.58 -14.59 0.67
C ASP A 105 -7.60 -14.92 -0.42
N ASN A 106 -8.89 -14.88 -0.09
CA ASN A 106 -9.94 -15.23 -1.05
C ASN A 106 -10.18 -14.17 -2.15
N ARG A 107 -9.53 -13.01 -2.07
CA ARG A 107 -9.72 -11.89 -3.01
C ARG A 107 -8.47 -11.54 -3.80
N ILE A 108 -7.32 -11.52 -3.14
CA ILE A 108 -6.07 -11.05 -3.74
C ILE A 108 -4.93 -12.02 -3.50
N LYS A 109 -3.98 -12.00 -4.43
CA LYS A 109 -2.69 -12.66 -4.27
C LYS A 109 -1.61 -11.62 -4.51
N VAL A 110 -0.70 -11.48 -3.55
CA VAL A 110 0.35 -10.47 -3.57
C VAL A 110 1.71 -11.15 -3.58
N LYS A 111 2.61 -10.68 -4.46
CA LYS A 111 4.01 -11.08 -4.41
C LYS A 111 4.87 -9.84 -4.30
N ALA A 112 5.79 -9.85 -3.35
CA ALA A 112 6.74 -8.77 -3.15
C ALA A 112 7.98 -8.99 -4.00
N PHE A 113 8.51 -7.90 -4.54
CA PHE A 113 9.76 -7.87 -5.29
C PHE A 113 10.67 -6.81 -4.69
N GLY A 114 11.93 -6.81 -5.13
CA GLY A 114 12.89 -5.80 -4.71
C GLY A 114 12.67 -4.45 -5.38
N SER A 115 13.56 -3.52 -5.07
CA SER A 115 13.53 -2.16 -5.61
C SER A 115 14.95 -1.69 -5.87
N THR A 116 15.10 -0.62 -6.64
CA THR A 116 16.36 0.10 -6.82
C THR A 116 16.57 1.13 -5.72
N ASP A 117 15.57 1.36 -4.90
CA ASP A 117 15.64 2.14 -3.68
C ASP A 117 15.34 1.22 -2.49
N THR A 118 15.23 1.78 -1.29
CA THR A 118 14.88 1.01 -0.11
C THR A 118 13.47 0.43 -0.22
N GLY A 119 13.20 -0.66 0.48
CA GLY A 119 11.88 -1.31 0.47
C GLY A 119 11.66 -2.21 -0.71
N GLY A 120 10.46 -2.18 -1.27
CA GLY A 120 10.08 -3.13 -2.30
C GLY A 120 9.05 -2.61 -3.28
N SER A 121 8.55 -3.54 -4.06
CA SER A 121 7.47 -3.33 -5.00
C SER A 121 6.51 -4.51 -4.88
N PHE A 122 5.29 -4.35 -5.39
CA PHE A 122 4.25 -5.38 -5.26
C PHE A 122 3.59 -5.67 -6.60
N VAL A 123 3.37 -6.96 -6.86
CA VAL A 123 2.42 -7.40 -7.87
C VAL A 123 1.18 -7.92 -7.15
N VAL A 124 0.04 -7.34 -7.44
CA VAL A 124 -1.24 -7.74 -6.85
C VAL A 124 -2.11 -8.34 -7.94
N ASN A 125 -2.55 -9.56 -7.72
CA ASN A 125 -3.45 -10.27 -8.64
C ASN A 125 -4.85 -10.29 -8.06
N VAL A 126 -5.82 -9.77 -8.83
CA VAL A 126 -7.23 -9.74 -8.45
C VAL A 126 -8.04 -10.28 -9.63
N SER A 127 -8.68 -11.45 -9.44
CA SER A 127 -9.54 -12.06 -10.46
C SER A 127 -8.88 -12.14 -11.84
N GLY A 128 -7.61 -12.53 -11.88
CA GLY A 128 -6.85 -12.67 -13.12
C GLY A 128 -6.25 -11.38 -13.66
N LYS A 129 -6.55 -10.24 -13.08
CA LYS A 129 -5.90 -8.96 -13.41
C LYS A 129 -4.71 -8.74 -12.50
N ARG A 130 -3.63 -8.20 -13.06
CA ARG A 130 -2.40 -7.93 -12.33
C ARG A 130 -2.13 -6.45 -12.26
N PHE A 131 -1.76 -5.98 -11.08
CA PHE A 131 -1.39 -4.58 -10.84
C PHE A 131 0.02 -4.57 -10.27
N PHE A 132 0.89 -3.76 -10.84
CA PHE A 132 2.24 -3.60 -10.36
C PHE A 132 2.43 -2.20 -9.80
N HIS A 133 2.71 -2.11 -8.50
CA HIS A 133 3.10 -0.84 -7.86
C HIS A 133 4.59 -0.89 -7.57
N ALA A 134 5.33 -0.05 -8.27
CA ALA A 134 6.79 -0.11 -8.29
C ALA A 134 7.46 0.58 -7.10
N GLY A 135 6.72 1.35 -6.30
CA GLY A 135 7.34 2.23 -5.31
C GLY A 135 8.28 3.20 -6.00
N ASP A 136 9.54 3.24 -5.58
CA ASP A 136 10.59 4.07 -6.18
C ASP A 136 11.56 3.26 -7.07
N LEU A 137 11.07 2.20 -7.69
CA LEU A 137 11.88 1.41 -8.61
C LEU A 137 12.28 2.26 -9.82
N ASN A 138 13.58 2.29 -10.11
CA ASN A 138 14.14 2.98 -11.25
C ASN A 138 14.92 2.00 -12.15
N ASN A 139 15.36 2.47 -13.31
CA ASN A 139 16.24 1.69 -14.19
C ASN A 139 17.72 1.88 -13.89
N TRP A 140 18.07 2.59 -12.81
CA TRP A 140 19.41 2.66 -12.24
C TRP A 140 19.33 2.24 -10.76
N HIS A 141 20.47 1.87 -10.16
CA HIS A 141 20.50 1.40 -8.78
C HIS A 141 21.84 1.76 -8.10
N TRP A 142 21.82 1.77 -6.77
CA TRP A 142 23.06 1.84 -5.99
C TRP A 142 23.72 0.46 -5.97
N ASN A 143 25.04 0.41 -5.83
CA ASN A 143 25.77 -0.86 -5.85
C ASN A 143 25.28 -1.86 -4.80
N GLU A 144 24.99 -1.38 -3.61
CA GLU A 144 24.50 -2.21 -2.51
C GLU A 144 23.06 -2.70 -2.71
N GLU A 145 22.33 -2.14 -3.67
CA GLU A 145 20.94 -2.50 -3.95
C GLU A 145 20.82 -3.56 -5.06
N VAL A 146 21.88 -3.80 -5.81
CA VAL A 146 21.84 -4.78 -6.91
C VAL A 146 21.25 -6.13 -6.48
N PRO A 147 21.62 -6.70 -5.32
CA PRO A 147 21.03 -7.96 -4.89
C PRO A 147 19.55 -7.89 -4.53
N LEU A 148 18.96 -6.69 -4.40
CA LEU A 148 17.56 -6.51 -4.06
C LEU A 148 16.62 -6.71 -5.24
N LEU A 149 17.14 -6.60 -6.45
CA LEU A 149 16.39 -6.78 -7.67
C LEU A 149 16.27 -8.27 -8.01
#